data_1cdf7fbd83911e5a1af8047f0a3f3459
#
_entry.id   1cdf7fbd83911e5a1af8047f0a3f3459
#
_cell.length_a   1.000
_cell.length_b   1.000
_cell.length_c   1.000
_cell.angle_alpha   90.00
_cell.angle_beta   90.00
_cell.angle_gamma   90.00
#
_symmetry.space_group_name_H-M   'P 1'
#
loop_
_entity.id
_entity.type
_entity.pdbx_description
1 polymer ?
#
loop_
_entity_poly.entity_id
_entity_poly.type
_entity_poly.pdbx_seq_one_letter_code
_entity_poly.pdbx_strand_id
1 'polypeptide(L)'
;IMNISKQTHNIVQNVCQNKPRTDWDSTYIPHGINEKYFYPVKNEKEQLEMNKMKSELFQGKDIEFCLFYNNRNIRRKMTSDTILAFKTFADRLPKEKRDKTAFVLHTQPVDQNGTDLPAVVEELCPDLNVIFSTNKLENKHLNYLYNIADVTINLASNEGFGLGTCESLMCGTPIIVNVTGG
;
A
#
# COMPACT_ATOMS: atom_id res chain seq x y z
N ILE A 1 24.23 -15.54 -2.60
CA ILE A 1 23.43 -14.34 -2.37
C ILE A 1 22.10 -14.50 -3.11
N MET A 2 20.98 -14.43 -2.38
CA MET A 2 19.65 -14.46 -2.96
C MET A 2 19.12 -13.01 -3.06
N ASN A 3 18.76 -12.58 -4.26
CA ASN A 3 18.30 -11.22 -4.54
C ASN A 3 16.81 -11.26 -4.89
N ILE A 4 16.02 -10.46 -4.20
CA ILE A 4 14.56 -10.42 -4.38
C ILE A 4 14.10 -9.48 -5.51
N SER A 5 15.00 -8.66 -6.06
CA SER A 5 14.74 -7.84 -7.25
C SER A 5 15.87 -7.94 -8.27
N LYS A 6 15.54 -7.72 -9.55
CA LYS A 6 16.54 -7.69 -10.62
C LYS A 6 17.53 -6.56 -10.42
N GLN A 7 17.10 -5.42 -9.91
CA GLN A 7 17.98 -4.29 -9.62
C GLN A 7 19.05 -4.69 -8.60
N THR A 8 18.66 -5.30 -7.47
CA THR A 8 19.60 -5.75 -6.44
C THR A 8 20.55 -6.80 -7.01
N HIS A 9 20.03 -7.75 -7.82
CA HIS A 9 20.87 -8.75 -8.48
C HIS A 9 21.93 -8.09 -9.38
N ASN A 10 21.54 -7.13 -10.21
CA ASN A 10 22.46 -6.40 -11.09
C ASN A 10 23.52 -5.62 -10.30
N ILE A 11 23.11 -4.96 -9.20
CA ILE A 11 24.05 -4.26 -8.31
C ILE A 11 25.08 -5.23 -7.73
N VAL A 12 24.63 -6.38 -7.22
CA VAL A 12 25.54 -7.41 -6.67
C VAL A 12 26.49 -7.92 -7.74
N GLN A 13 26.01 -8.19 -8.96
CA GLN A 13 26.87 -8.60 -10.08
C GLN A 13 27.94 -7.53 -10.38
N ASN A 14 27.55 -6.26 -10.45
CA ASN A 14 28.48 -5.16 -10.74
C ASN A 14 29.51 -4.96 -9.62
N VAL A 15 29.09 -4.98 -8.36
CA VAL A 15 29.99 -4.80 -7.21
C VAL A 15 30.98 -5.94 -7.09
N CYS A 16 30.54 -7.15 -7.40
CA CYS A 16 31.34 -8.36 -7.24
C CYS A 16 32.03 -8.83 -8.53
N GLN A 17 31.92 -8.08 -9.65
CA GLN A 17 32.45 -8.49 -10.96
C GLN A 17 33.94 -8.88 -10.96
N ASN A 18 34.75 -8.24 -10.11
CA ASN A 18 36.18 -8.47 -9.99
C ASN A 18 36.58 -9.48 -8.89
N LYS A 19 35.57 -10.12 -8.23
CA LYS A 19 35.81 -11.12 -7.19
C LYS A 19 35.74 -12.52 -7.79
N PRO A 20 36.66 -13.45 -7.39
CA PRO A 20 36.56 -14.84 -7.79
C PRO A 20 35.21 -15.43 -7.40
N ARG A 21 34.55 -16.14 -8.32
CA ARG A 21 33.26 -16.82 -8.06
C ARG A 21 33.42 -18.18 -7.37
N THR A 22 34.58 -18.50 -6.86
CA THR A 22 34.82 -19.71 -6.09
C THR A 22 34.12 -19.72 -4.73
N ASP A 23 33.90 -18.55 -4.16
CA ASP A 23 33.45 -18.39 -2.78
C ASP A 23 32.02 -17.81 -2.65
N TRP A 24 31.41 -17.46 -3.78
CA TRP A 24 30.05 -16.90 -3.78
C TRP A 24 29.29 -17.12 -5.09
N ASP A 25 27.99 -17.19 -4.98
CA ASP A 25 27.06 -17.16 -6.12
C ASP A 25 25.94 -16.15 -5.85
N SER A 26 25.29 -15.68 -6.91
CA SER A 26 24.21 -14.70 -6.83
C SER A 26 23.08 -15.08 -7.76
N THR A 27 21.90 -15.25 -7.18
CA THR A 27 20.69 -15.70 -7.88
C THR A 27 19.56 -14.70 -7.64
N TYR A 28 18.78 -14.43 -8.69
CA TYR A 28 17.53 -13.67 -8.58
C TYR A 28 16.39 -14.62 -8.22
N ILE A 29 15.78 -14.40 -7.07
CA ILE A 29 14.64 -15.16 -6.58
C ILE A 29 13.58 -14.16 -6.11
N PRO A 30 12.57 -13.85 -6.93
CA PRO A 30 11.50 -12.93 -6.53
C PRO A 30 10.63 -13.52 -5.43
N HIS A 31 9.96 -12.68 -4.65
CA HIS A 31 8.91 -13.13 -3.78
C HIS A 31 7.72 -13.66 -4.60
N GLY A 32 7.03 -14.65 -4.05
CA GLY A 32 5.73 -15.09 -4.50
C GLY A 32 4.61 -14.47 -3.66
N ILE A 33 3.47 -14.24 -4.27
CA ILE A 33 2.23 -13.89 -3.57
C ILE A 33 1.32 -15.11 -3.59
N ASN A 34 0.75 -15.44 -2.43
CA ASN A 34 -0.12 -16.60 -2.33
C ASN A 34 -1.54 -16.24 -2.81
N GLU A 35 -1.94 -16.82 -3.93
CA GLU A 35 -3.26 -16.62 -4.54
C GLU A 35 -4.44 -17.08 -3.67
N LYS A 36 -4.19 -17.92 -2.66
CA LYS A 36 -5.22 -18.31 -1.69
C LYS A 36 -5.57 -17.19 -0.71
N TYR A 37 -4.71 -16.18 -0.57
CA TYR A 37 -4.89 -15.08 0.35
C TYR A 37 -5.28 -13.78 -0.35
N PHE A 38 -4.80 -13.57 -1.58
CA PHE A 38 -5.02 -12.34 -2.33
C PHE A 38 -5.64 -12.67 -3.69
N TYR A 39 -6.89 -12.28 -3.86
CA TYR A 39 -7.72 -12.57 -5.03
C TYR A 39 -8.90 -11.61 -5.13
N PRO A 40 -9.48 -11.39 -6.33
CA PRO A 40 -10.71 -10.64 -6.47
C PRO A 40 -11.88 -11.35 -5.79
N VAL A 41 -12.56 -10.69 -4.87
CA VAL A 41 -13.70 -11.25 -4.13
C VAL A 41 -14.91 -11.34 -5.06
N LYS A 42 -15.28 -12.56 -5.46
CA LYS A 42 -16.41 -12.84 -6.36
C LYS A 42 -17.53 -13.64 -5.71
N ASN A 43 -17.25 -14.33 -4.61
CA ASN A 43 -18.21 -15.15 -3.88
C ASN A 43 -19.18 -14.26 -3.11
N GLU A 44 -20.49 -14.51 -3.24
CA GLU A 44 -21.54 -13.70 -2.62
C GLU A 44 -21.42 -13.60 -1.09
N LYS A 45 -21.08 -14.70 -0.42
CA LYS A 45 -20.89 -14.70 1.04
C LYS A 45 -19.74 -13.80 1.45
N GLU A 46 -18.61 -13.87 0.74
CA GLU A 46 -17.46 -13.02 1.02
C GLU A 46 -17.75 -11.56 0.67
N GLN A 47 -18.51 -11.29 -0.40
CA GLN A 47 -18.96 -9.94 -0.72
C GLN A 47 -19.84 -9.34 0.40
N LEU A 48 -20.73 -10.12 0.99
CA LEU A 48 -21.53 -9.67 2.13
C LEU A 48 -20.64 -9.32 3.34
N GLU A 49 -19.68 -10.18 3.67
CA GLU A 49 -18.73 -9.92 4.76
C GLU A 49 -17.86 -8.69 4.48
N MET A 50 -17.36 -8.56 3.25
CA MET A 50 -16.57 -7.41 2.79
C MET A 50 -17.39 -6.12 2.83
N ASN A 51 -18.65 -6.13 2.38
CA ASN A 51 -19.53 -4.97 2.42
C ASN A 51 -19.86 -4.55 3.86
N LYS A 52 -20.01 -5.51 4.79
CA LYS A 52 -20.13 -5.21 6.21
C LYS A 52 -18.88 -4.51 6.73
N MET A 53 -17.69 -5.05 6.44
CA MET A 53 -16.42 -4.44 6.80
C MET A 53 -16.27 -3.03 6.18
N LYS A 54 -16.68 -2.84 4.92
CA LYS A 54 -16.69 -1.52 4.26
C LYS A 54 -17.57 -0.53 5.01
N SER A 55 -18.78 -0.94 5.40
CA SER A 55 -19.70 -0.08 6.15
C SER A 55 -19.14 0.30 7.52
N GLU A 56 -18.53 -0.65 8.23
CA GLU A 56 -17.88 -0.40 9.52
C GLU A 56 -16.66 0.53 9.36
N LEU A 57 -15.82 0.30 8.36
CA LEU A 57 -14.63 1.10 8.05
C LEU A 57 -14.98 2.56 7.78
N PHE A 58 -16.04 2.80 7.02
CA PHE A 58 -16.50 4.14 6.66
C PHE A 58 -17.56 4.71 7.62
N GLN A 59 -17.89 4.01 8.71
CA GLN A 59 -18.88 4.43 9.71
C GLN A 59 -20.24 4.79 9.08
N GLY A 60 -20.65 4.02 8.08
CA GLY A 60 -21.89 4.23 7.34
C GLY A 60 -21.87 5.42 6.36
N LYS A 61 -20.76 6.14 6.20
CA LYS A 61 -20.64 7.20 5.18
C LYS A 61 -20.70 6.61 3.78
N ASP A 62 -21.33 7.35 2.87
CA ASP A 62 -21.42 7.03 1.44
C ASP A 62 -20.11 7.38 0.74
N ILE A 63 -19.15 6.46 0.75
CA ILE A 63 -17.85 6.60 0.10
C ILE A 63 -17.90 5.94 -1.28
N GLU A 64 -17.70 6.73 -2.32
CA GLU A 64 -17.67 6.31 -3.73
C GLU A 64 -16.25 6.05 -4.25
N PHE A 65 -15.22 6.67 -3.65
CA PHE A 65 -13.83 6.47 -4.03
C PHE A 65 -12.95 6.26 -2.81
N CYS A 66 -12.21 5.16 -2.79
CA CYS A 66 -11.30 4.77 -1.73
C CYS A 66 -9.87 4.63 -2.25
N LEU A 67 -8.98 5.52 -1.81
CA LEU A 67 -7.54 5.36 -1.94
C LEU A 67 -7.04 4.48 -0.77
N PHE A 68 -6.16 3.52 -1.04
CA PHE A 68 -5.61 2.63 -0.02
C PHE A 68 -4.08 2.67 0.02
N TYR A 69 -3.54 2.66 1.22
CA TYR A 69 -2.11 2.60 1.49
C TYR A 69 -1.82 1.51 2.53
N ASN A 70 -0.93 0.59 2.20
CA ASN A 70 -0.51 -0.50 3.09
C ASN A 70 1.01 -0.57 3.17
N ASN A 71 1.60 0.13 4.12
CA ASN A 71 3.04 0.09 4.39
C ASN A 71 3.32 0.48 5.85
N ARG A 72 4.50 0.14 6.34
CA ARG A 72 5.00 0.66 7.60
C ARG A 72 5.27 2.17 7.49
N ASN A 73 4.92 2.92 8.54
CA ASN A 73 5.25 4.35 8.63
C ASN A 73 6.75 4.54 8.91
N ILE A 74 7.56 4.53 7.85
CA ILE A 74 8.99 4.81 7.92
C ILE A 74 9.38 5.76 6.79
N ARG A 75 10.45 6.53 7.00
CA ARG A 75 10.86 7.65 6.12
C ARG A 75 10.84 7.32 4.63
N ARG A 76 11.45 6.20 4.21
CA ARG A 76 11.51 5.82 2.79
C ARG A 76 10.17 5.48 2.15
N LYS A 77 9.13 5.25 2.95
CA LYS A 77 7.78 4.94 2.45
C LYS A 77 6.96 6.19 2.09
N MET A 78 7.50 7.38 2.38
CA MET A 78 6.95 8.67 1.94
C MET A 78 5.46 8.83 2.31
N THR A 79 5.08 8.41 3.53
CA THR A 79 3.67 8.39 3.93
C THR A 79 3.07 9.78 4.01
N SER A 80 3.81 10.76 4.54
CA SER A 80 3.35 12.16 4.60
C SER A 80 3.17 12.77 3.21
N ASP A 81 4.09 12.46 2.27
CA ASP A 81 3.97 12.90 0.87
C ASP A 81 2.76 12.26 0.20
N THR A 82 2.44 11.01 0.57
CA THR A 82 1.24 10.33 0.07
C THR A 82 -0.04 10.99 0.60
N ILE A 83 -0.06 11.44 1.86
CA ILE A 83 -1.17 12.23 2.43
C ILE A 83 -1.30 13.57 1.70
N LEU A 84 -0.20 14.27 1.43
CA LEU A 84 -0.20 15.51 0.66
C LEU A 84 -0.71 15.30 -0.77
N ALA A 85 -0.33 14.20 -1.42
CA ALA A 85 -0.83 13.83 -2.74
C ALA A 85 -2.35 13.60 -2.73
N PHE A 86 -2.85 12.88 -1.72
CA PHE A 86 -4.30 12.70 -1.52
C PHE A 86 -5.02 14.03 -1.32
N LYS A 87 -4.50 14.92 -0.46
CA LYS A 87 -5.05 16.27 -0.28
C LYS A 87 -5.11 17.02 -1.60
N THR A 88 -4.01 17.04 -2.34
CA THR A 88 -3.92 17.75 -3.63
C THR A 88 -4.93 17.21 -4.66
N PHE A 89 -5.17 15.92 -4.64
CA PHE A 89 -6.21 15.28 -5.46
C PHE A 89 -7.61 15.69 -5.01
N ALA A 90 -7.90 15.56 -3.72
CA ALA A 90 -9.21 15.86 -3.15
C ALA A 90 -9.60 17.33 -3.34
N ASP A 91 -8.67 18.26 -3.22
CA ASP A 91 -8.90 19.70 -3.40
C ASP A 91 -9.28 20.08 -4.85
N ARG A 92 -8.99 19.22 -5.83
CA ARG A 92 -9.38 19.41 -7.23
C ARG A 92 -10.79 18.88 -7.54
N LEU A 93 -11.39 18.15 -6.61
CA LEU A 93 -12.73 17.59 -6.80
C LEU A 93 -13.82 18.60 -6.43
N PRO A 94 -14.98 18.57 -7.10
CA PRO A 94 -16.17 19.21 -6.61
C PRO A 94 -16.50 18.71 -5.19
N LYS A 95 -17.05 19.61 -4.35
CA LYS A 95 -17.34 19.30 -2.93
C LYS A 95 -18.09 17.98 -2.74
N GLU A 96 -19.13 17.75 -3.53
CA GLU A 96 -19.94 16.52 -3.48
C GLU A 96 -19.10 15.24 -3.65
N LYS A 97 -18.16 15.22 -4.60
CA LYS A 97 -17.25 14.09 -4.83
C LYS A 97 -16.17 14.00 -3.77
N ARG A 98 -15.65 15.15 -3.34
CA ARG A 98 -14.66 15.23 -2.26
C ARG A 98 -15.20 14.61 -0.98
N ASP A 99 -16.44 14.92 -0.60
CA ASP A 99 -17.06 14.41 0.62
C ASP A 99 -17.30 12.87 0.58
N LYS A 100 -17.36 12.30 -0.63
CA LYS A 100 -17.48 10.84 -0.90
C LYS A 100 -16.15 10.15 -1.22
N THR A 101 -15.04 10.82 -1.00
CA THR A 101 -13.69 10.29 -1.22
C THR A 101 -13.03 9.99 0.12
N ALA A 102 -12.41 8.83 0.27
CA ALA A 102 -11.68 8.44 1.48
C ALA A 102 -10.26 7.96 1.17
N PHE A 103 -9.37 8.15 2.14
CA PHE A 103 -8.03 7.59 2.15
C PHE A 103 -7.85 6.67 3.36
N VAL A 104 -7.66 5.39 3.12
CA VAL A 104 -7.42 4.38 4.16
C VAL A 104 -5.94 4.10 4.26
N LEU A 105 -5.38 4.34 5.45
CA LEU A 105 -3.98 4.11 5.80
C LEU A 105 -3.87 2.89 6.71
N HIS A 106 -3.48 1.74 6.17
CA HIS A 106 -3.15 0.56 6.96
C HIS A 106 -1.67 0.65 7.38
N THR A 107 -1.44 1.27 8.52
CA THR A 107 -0.10 1.58 9.04
C THR A 107 -0.13 1.91 10.52
N GLN A 108 1.04 1.93 11.16
CA GLN A 108 1.19 2.52 12.49
C GLN A 108 1.14 4.05 12.36
N PRO A 109 0.21 4.73 13.06
CA PRO A 109 0.08 6.19 12.97
C PRO A 109 1.33 6.95 13.40
N VAL A 110 2.03 6.43 14.42
CA VAL A 110 3.30 6.97 14.92
C VAL A 110 4.35 5.86 14.95
N ASP A 111 5.51 6.08 14.35
CA ASP A 111 6.66 5.14 14.37
C ASP A 111 7.93 5.97 14.61
N GLN A 112 8.87 5.48 15.46
CA GLN A 112 10.13 6.18 15.76
C GLN A 112 11.01 6.46 14.54
N ASN A 113 10.84 5.70 13.45
CA ASN A 113 11.55 5.88 12.18
C ASN A 113 10.68 6.55 11.11
N GLY A 114 9.52 7.05 11.50
CA GLY A 114 8.51 7.66 10.64
C GLY A 114 8.11 9.05 11.08
N THR A 115 6.84 9.35 10.88
CA THR A 115 6.24 10.65 11.16
C THR A 115 5.03 10.45 12.08
N ASP A 116 4.66 11.49 12.83
CA ASP A 116 3.36 11.57 13.49
C ASP A 116 2.29 11.87 12.43
N LEU A 117 1.68 10.80 11.91
CA LEU A 117 0.70 10.92 10.83
C LEU A 117 -0.62 11.56 11.27
N PRO A 118 -1.14 11.34 12.50
CA PRO A 118 -2.27 12.11 13.01
C PRO A 118 -2.06 13.62 12.93
N ALA A 119 -0.90 14.13 13.36
CA ALA A 119 -0.59 15.56 13.25
C ALA A 119 -0.52 16.04 11.79
N VAL A 120 0.04 15.22 10.89
CA VAL A 120 0.06 15.53 9.45
C VAL A 120 -1.36 15.58 8.87
N VAL A 121 -2.24 14.66 9.26
CA VAL A 121 -3.64 14.64 8.80
C VAL A 121 -4.42 15.81 9.35
N GLU A 122 -4.25 16.15 10.63
CA GLU A 122 -4.89 17.31 11.26
C GLU A 122 -4.52 18.62 10.55
N GLU A 123 -3.25 18.79 10.18
CA GLU A 123 -2.78 20.00 9.48
C GLU A 123 -3.20 20.05 8.00
N LEU A 124 -3.07 18.92 7.28
CA LEU A 124 -3.26 18.92 5.82
C LEU A 124 -4.68 18.56 5.38
N CYS A 125 -5.38 17.73 6.14
CA CYS A 125 -6.61 17.07 5.73
C CYS A 125 -7.74 17.16 6.77
N PRO A 126 -7.94 18.30 7.50
CA PRO A 126 -8.90 18.36 8.61
C PRO A 126 -10.35 18.03 8.20
N ASP A 127 -10.69 18.31 6.95
CA ASP A 127 -12.06 18.12 6.41
C ASP A 127 -12.15 16.93 5.43
N LEU A 128 -11.14 16.07 5.37
CA LEU A 128 -11.12 14.92 4.47
C LEU A 128 -11.33 13.61 5.24
N ASN A 129 -11.87 12.60 4.56
CA ASN A 129 -12.03 11.28 5.16
C ASN A 129 -10.71 10.50 5.11
N VAL A 130 -9.82 10.74 6.08
CA VAL A 130 -8.60 9.96 6.26
C VAL A 130 -8.79 9.00 7.43
N ILE A 131 -8.62 7.70 7.18
CA ILE A 131 -8.95 6.62 8.10
C ILE A 131 -7.71 5.78 8.39
N PHE A 132 -7.34 5.66 9.66
CA PHE A 132 -6.26 4.77 10.08
C PHE A 132 -6.78 3.39 10.42
N SER A 133 -6.28 2.38 9.73
CA SER A 133 -6.45 0.96 10.04
C SER A 133 -5.20 0.47 10.77
N THR A 134 -5.27 0.41 12.10
CA THR A 134 -4.08 0.20 12.95
C THR A 134 -3.93 -1.24 13.46
N ASN A 135 -5.02 -2.00 13.46
CA ASN A 135 -5.02 -3.37 13.96
C ASN A 135 -4.29 -4.29 12.97
N LYS A 136 -3.54 -5.26 13.52
CA LYS A 136 -3.03 -6.35 12.70
C LYS A 136 -4.20 -7.15 12.14
N LEU A 137 -4.29 -7.22 10.82
CA LEU A 137 -5.34 -7.93 10.11
C LEU A 137 -4.89 -9.35 9.74
N GLU A 138 -5.85 -10.27 9.73
CA GLU A 138 -5.68 -11.55 9.05
C GLU A 138 -5.66 -11.35 7.53
N ASN A 139 -5.05 -12.26 6.80
CA ASN A 139 -4.95 -12.18 5.34
C ASN A 139 -6.30 -11.95 4.64
N LYS A 140 -7.36 -12.59 5.15
CA LYS A 140 -8.73 -12.42 4.63
C LYS A 140 -9.21 -10.96 4.70
N HIS A 141 -9.04 -10.31 5.84
CA HIS A 141 -9.45 -8.92 6.03
C HIS A 141 -8.56 -7.95 5.26
N LEU A 142 -7.26 -8.26 5.14
CA LEU A 142 -6.36 -7.47 4.29
C LEU A 142 -6.74 -7.60 2.81
N ASN A 143 -7.11 -8.81 2.35
CA ASN A 143 -7.67 -9.02 1.02
C ASN A 143 -8.92 -8.17 0.79
N TYR A 144 -9.82 -8.10 1.79
CA TYR A 144 -11.00 -7.25 1.69
C TYR A 144 -10.64 -5.77 1.55
N LEU A 145 -9.65 -5.24 2.29
CA LEU A 145 -9.22 -3.85 2.13
C LEU A 145 -8.73 -3.56 0.71
N TYR A 146 -7.95 -4.46 0.12
CA TYR A 146 -7.55 -4.31 -1.30
C TYR A 146 -8.75 -4.33 -2.24
N ASN A 147 -9.74 -5.20 -2.02
CA ASN A 147 -10.94 -5.27 -2.85
C ASN A 147 -11.93 -4.12 -2.60
N ILE A 148 -11.91 -3.47 -1.42
CA ILE A 148 -12.70 -2.27 -1.12
C ILE A 148 -12.10 -1.04 -1.79
N ALA A 149 -10.78 -1.02 -1.98
CA ALA A 149 -10.06 0.10 -2.58
C ALA A 149 -10.28 0.19 -4.08
N ASP A 150 -10.48 1.41 -4.59
CA ASP A 150 -10.50 1.70 -6.02
C ASP A 150 -9.09 1.78 -6.60
N VAL A 151 -8.11 2.17 -5.77
CA VAL A 151 -6.70 2.22 -6.14
C VAL A 151 -5.81 2.12 -4.91
N THR A 152 -4.69 1.40 -5.02
CA THR A 152 -3.64 1.37 -4.00
C THR A 152 -2.49 2.29 -4.40
N ILE A 153 -1.96 3.04 -3.43
CA ILE A 153 -0.84 3.97 -3.67
C ILE A 153 0.39 3.59 -2.85
N ASN A 154 1.58 3.62 -3.47
CA ASN A 154 2.86 3.41 -2.81
C ASN A 154 3.93 4.30 -3.45
N LEU A 155 4.19 5.47 -2.85
CA LEU A 155 5.17 6.44 -3.31
C LEU A 155 6.57 6.21 -2.69
N ALA A 156 6.84 5.01 -2.17
CA ALA A 156 8.13 4.70 -1.56
C ALA A 156 9.30 5.10 -2.47
N SER A 157 10.33 5.72 -1.88
CA SER A 157 11.55 6.07 -2.60
C SER A 157 12.41 4.84 -2.93
N ASN A 158 12.25 3.77 -2.16
CA ASN A 158 12.96 2.50 -2.33
C ASN A 158 12.09 1.34 -1.91
N GLU A 159 12.07 0.29 -2.73
CA GLU A 159 11.44 -0.99 -2.43
C GLU A 159 12.40 -2.15 -2.71
N GLY A 160 12.34 -3.17 -1.86
CA GLY A 160 13.03 -4.43 -2.14
C GLY A 160 12.28 -5.26 -3.18
N PHE A 161 10.97 -5.41 -3.00
CA PHE A 161 10.08 -6.13 -3.92
C PHE A 161 8.73 -5.42 -4.09
N GLY A 162 8.15 -4.87 -3.02
CA GLY A 162 6.84 -4.21 -3.08
C GLY A 162 5.67 -5.18 -2.89
N LEU A 163 5.69 -5.98 -1.83
CA LEU A 163 4.63 -6.98 -1.55
C LEU A 163 3.24 -6.39 -1.62
N GLY A 164 2.97 -5.26 -0.96
CA GLY A 164 1.65 -4.62 -0.98
C GLY A 164 1.18 -4.20 -2.38
N THR A 165 2.11 -3.84 -3.27
CA THR A 165 1.82 -3.55 -4.68
C THR A 165 1.36 -4.83 -5.41
N CYS A 166 2.08 -5.95 -5.20
CA CYS A 166 1.72 -7.22 -5.81
C CYS A 166 0.42 -7.79 -5.24
N GLU A 167 0.19 -7.67 -3.92
CA GLU A 167 -1.06 -8.06 -3.26
C GLU A 167 -2.26 -7.32 -3.87
N SER A 168 -2.13 -6.00 -4.08
CA SER A 168 -3.14 -5.17 -4.74
C SER A 168 -3.48 -5.68 -6.16
N LEU A 169 -2.46 -5.93 -6.97
CA LEU A 169 -2.64 -6.46 -8.33
C LEU A 169 -3.29 -7.85 -8.34
N MET A 170 -2.94 -8.72 -7.39
CA MET A 170 -3.58 -10.03 -7.23
C MET A 170 -5.06 -9.91 -6.87
N CYS A 171 -5.46 -8.87 -6.14
CA CYS A 171 -6.85 -8.54 -5.84
C CYS A 171 -7.60 -7.89 -7.03
N GLY A 172 -6.89 -7.56 -8.11
CA GLY A 172 -7.44 -6.85 -9.28
C GLY A 172 -7.55 -5.33 -9.07
N THR A 173 -6.96 -4.79 -8.00
CA THR A 173 -7.01 -3.37 -7.67
C THR A 173 -5.85 -2.63 -8.34
N PRO A 174 -6.12 -1.54 -9.10
CA PRO A 174 -5.10 -0.72 -9.73
C PRO A 174 -4.11 -0.13 -8.73
N ILE A 175 -2.92 0.21 -9.21
CA ILE A 175 -1.83 0.77 -8.38
C ILE A 175 -1.30 2.08 -8.93
N ILE A 176 -0.89 2.98 -8.02
CA ILE A 176 -0.07 4.15 -8.28
C ILE A 176 1.24 3.95 -7.53
N VAL A 177 2.35 3.82 -8.25
CA VAL A 177 3.65 3.52 -7.65
C VAL A 177 4.79 4.29 -8.29
N ASN A 178 5.85 4.54 -7.52
CA ASN A 178 7.13 4.97 -8.07
C ASN A 178 7.88 3.78 -8.68
N VAL A 179 8.61 4.02 -9.76
CA VAL A 179 9.54 3.04 -10.33
C VAL A 179 10.80 3.04 -9.49
N THR A 180 10.93 2.08 -8.59
CA THR A 180 12.01 2.02 -7.57
C THR A 180 12.83 0.73 -7.61
N GLY A 181 12.67 -0.08 -8.63
CA GLY A 181 13.49 -1.26 -8.90
C GLY A 181 13.17 -2.52 -8.08
N GLY A 182 12.12 -2.50 -7.25
CA GLY A 182 11.56 -3.69 -6.59
C GLY A 182 10.51 -4.38 -7.43
#